data_83a1cc034b0acee76ab02c2cac111fd7
#
_entry.id   83a1cc034b0acee76ab02c2cac111fd7
#
_cell.length_a   1.000
_cell.length_b   1.000
_cell.length_c   1.000
_cell.angle_alpha   90.00
_cell.angle_beta   90.00
_cell.angle_gamma   90.00
#
_symmetry.space_group_name_H-M   'P 1'
#
loop_
_entity.id
_entity.type
_entity.pdbx_description
1 polymer ?
#
loop_
_entity_poly.entity_id
_entity_poly.type
_entity_poly.pdbx_seq_one_letter_code
_entity_poly.pdbx_strand_id
1 'polypeptide(L)'
;ASLTGSPYYYFAYGAALCEVAIDRLTGESRILRTDILHDAGHSINPALDKGQIEGGFVQGAGWLTTEELVYGQDGALLTHAPSTYKIPACSDRPYLLNINLYEGDGNRSETIHRSKAVGEPPFMLGISVFLACGDALRGLSSTKSYPELHAPATAERLLMAAQAQQKL
;
A
#
# COMPACT_ATOMS: atom_id res chain seq x y z
N ALA A 1 4.60 -35.13 -13.58
CA ALA A 1 4.23 -34.96 -12.18
C ALA A 1 2.97 -34.09 -12.15
N SER A 2 1.88 -34.60 -11.59
CA SER A 2 0.68 -33.81 -11.36
C SER A 2 0.99 -32.80 -10.24
N LEU A 3 0.85 -31.51 -10.53
CA LEU A 3 0.90 -30.45 -9.53
C LEU A 3 -0.39 -30.51 -8.68
N THR A 4 -0.49 -31.52 -7.81
CA THR A 4 -1.62 -31.70 -6.90
C THR A 4 -1.16 -31.34 -5.49
N GLY A 5 -1.89 -30.46 -4.83
CA GLY A 5 -1.63 -30.01 -3.47
C GLY A 5 -2.21 -28.64 -3.21
N SER A 6 -2.18 -28.21 -1.94
CA SER A 6 -2.53 -26.84 -1.54
C SER A 6 -1.25 -26.01 -1.52
N PRO A 7 -1.07 -25.00 -2.40
CA PRO A 7 0.13 -24.15 -2.40
C PRO A 7 0.16 -23.24 -1.18
N TYR A 8 -0.97 -23.05 -0.51
CA TYR A 8 -1.13 -22.17 0.66
C TYR A 8 -1.71 -22.94 1.82
N TYR A 9 -1.17 -22.74 3.01
CA TYR A 9 -1.67 -23.38 4.21
C TYR A 9 -2.97 -22.69 4.70
N TYR A 10 -3.01 -21.37 4.64
CA TYR A 10 -4.19 -20.54 4.93
C TYR A 10 -4.07 -19.17 4.25
N PHE A 11 -5.12 -18.40 4.34
CA PHE A 11 -5.16 -17.01 3.85
C PHE A 11 -5.32 -16.04 5.02
N ALA A 12 -4.58 -14.94 4.99
CA ALA A 12 -4.78 -13.78 5.85
C ALA A 12 -5.59 -12.74 5.06
N TYR A 13 -6.81 -12.45 5.51
CA TYR A 13 -7.68 -11.50 4.84
C TYR A 13 -7.51 -10.12 5.43
N GLY A 14 -7.69 -9.09 4.61
CA GLY A 14 -7.67 -7.73 5.06
C GLY A 14 -8.40 -6.82 4.09
N ALA A 15 -8.88 -5.70 4.59
CA ALA A 15 -9.44 -4.62 3.80
C ALA A 15 -8.84 -3.29 4.26
N ALA A 16 -8.55 -2.40 3.31
CA ALA A 16 -8.08 -1.05 3.61
C ALA A 16 -8.81 -0.03 2.76
N LEU A 17 -9.11 1.10 3.37
CA LEU A 17 -9.66 2.29 2.72
C LEU A 17 -8.70 3.45 2.98
N CYS A 18 -8.32 4.17 1.91
CA CYS A 18 -7.44 5.33 2.00
C CYS A 18 -8.09 6.58 1.44
N GLU A 19 -7.79 7.70 2.09
CA GLU A 19 -8.06 9.04 1.61
C GLU A 19 -6.74 9.75 1.37
N VAL A 20 -6.58 10.38 0.19
CA VAL A 20 -5.37 11.09 -0.19
C VAL A 20 -5.68 12.50 -0.66
N ALA A 21 -4.71 13.40 -0.51
CA ALA A 21 -4.69 14.69 -1.17
C ALA A 21 -3.48 14.78 -2.11
N ILE A 22 -3.67 15.38 -3.29
CA ILE A 22 -2.62 15.60 -4.28
C ILE A 22 -2.57 17.09 -4.61
N ASP A 23 -1.40 17.69 -4.46
CA ASP A 23 -1.16 19.05 -4.94
C ASP A 23 -1.04 19.04 -6.48
N ARG A 24 -1.95 19.71 -7.15
CA ARG A 24 -2.02 19.75 -8.61
C ARG A 24 -0.90 20.56 -9.28
N LEU A 25 -0.14 21.32 -8.51
CA LEU A 25 0.97 22.14 -9.02
C LEU A 25 2.32 21.46 -8.88
N THR A 26 2.47 20.62 -7.85
CA THR A 26 3.74 19.96 -7.53
C THR A 26 3.69 18.44 -7.70
N GLY A 27 2.49 17.85 -7.70
CA GLY A 27 2.31 16.40 -7.65
C GLY A 27 2.55 15.79 -6.26
N GLU A 28 2.88 16.60 -5.25
CA GLU A 28 3.03 16.09 -3.88
C GLU A 28 1.73 15.45 -3.41
N SER A 29 1.83 14.26 -2.85
CA SER A 29 0.68 13.54 -2.28
C SER A 29 0.82 13.35 -0.79
N ARG A 30 -0.32 13.31 -0.09
CA ARG A 30 -0.41 13.04 1.35
C ARG A 30 -1.51 12.03 1.60
N ILE A 31 -1.23 11.04 2.44
CA ILE A 31 -2.24 10.12 2.92
C ILE A 31 -2.90 10.77 4.14
N LEU A 32 -4.15 11.19 3.98
CA LEU A 32 -4.90 11.88 5.04
C LEU A 32 -5.44 10.89 6.06
N ARG A 33 -6.00 9.78 5.58
CA ARG A 33 -6.61 8.78 6.43
C ARG A 33 -6.44 7.39 5.82
N THR A 34 -6.26 6.41 6.70
CA THR A 34 -6.31 5.00 6.36
C THR A 34 -7.06 4.26 7.45
N ASP A 35 -8.04 3.46 7.06
CA ASP A 35 -8.76 2.54 7.92
C ASP A 35 -8.47 1.11 7.45
N ILE A 36 -8.02 0.26 8.36
CA ILE A 36 -7.66 -1.14 8.09
C ILE A 36 -8.45 -2.06 9.01
N LEU A 37 -9.02 -3.10 8.41
CA LEU A 37 -9.51 -4.28 9.11
C LEU A 37 -8.69 -5.48 8.65
N HIS A 38 -8.01 -6.17 9.56
CA HIS A 38 -7.11 -7.27 9.23
C HIS A 38 -7.41 -8.52 10.05
N ASP A 39 -7.38 -9.68 9.39
CA ASP A 39 -7.60 -10.98 10.01
C ASP A 39 -6.26 -11.61 10.45
N ALA A 40 -5.93 -11.44 11.71
CA ALA A 40 -4.78 -12.07 12.38
C ALA A 40 -5.13 -13.44 12.99
N GLY A 41 -6.31 -13.98 12.71
CA GLY A 41 -6.83 -15.13 13.46
C GLY A 41 -7.09 -14.73 14.93
N HIS A 42 -6.86 -15.66 15.86
CA HIS A 42 -6.80 -15.28 17.27
C HIS A 42 -5.47 -14.59 17.54
N SER A 43 -5.52 -13.30 17.77
CA SER A 43 -4.32 -12.51 18.07
C SER A 43 -3.70 -12.94 19.40
N ILE A 44 -2.42 -13.30 19.36
CA ILE A 44 -1.67 -13.68 20.59
C ILE A 44 -1.27 -12.41 21.36
N ASN A 45 -0.95 -11.34 20.64
CA ASN A 45 -0.65 -10.03 21.22
C ASN A 45 -1.17 -8.91 20.31
N PRO A 46 -2.39 -8.40 20.58
CA PRO A 46 -3.01 -7.39 19.72
C PRO A 46 -2.19 -6.12 19.51
N ALA A 47 -1.37 -5.73 20.50
CA ALA A 47 -0.52 -4.55 20.36
C ALA A 47 0.62 -4.77 19.35
N LEU A 48 1.26 -5.94 19.41
CA LEU A 48 2.30 -6.33 18.44
C LEU A 48 1.69 -6.53 17.05
N ASP A 49 0.56 -7.21 16.95
CA ASP A 49 -0.10 -7.46 15.67
C ASP A 49 -0.50 -6.15 14.97
N LYS A 50 -1.08 -5.20 15.70
CA LYS A 50 -1.37 -3.87 15.16
C LYS A 50 -0.10 -3.15 14.68
N GLY A 51 0.98 -3.20 15.47
CA GLY A 51 2.27 -2.61 15.07
C GLY A 51 2.86 -3.25 13.80
N GLN A 52 2.69 -4.56 13.62
CA GLN A 52 3.10 -5.24 12.38
C GLN A 52 2.25 -4.80 11.19
N ILE A 53 0.94 -4.65 11.38
CA ILE A 53 0.03 -4.16 10.33
C ILE A 53 0.39 -2.72 9.93
N GLU A 54 0.66 -1.85 10.90
CA GLU A 54 1.14 -0.48 10.63
C GLU A 54 2.41 -0.48 9.78
N GLY A 55 3.42 -1.24 10.22
CA GLY A 55 4.70 -1.32 9.52
C GLY A 55 4.57 -1.90 8.12
N GLY A 56 3.86 -3.01 7.96
CA GLY A 56 3.63 -3.63 6.66
C GLY A 56 2.85 -2.73 5.70
N PHE A 57 1.80 -2.06 6.18
CA PHE A 57 1.03 -1.12 5.37
C PHE A 57 1.89 0.04 4.87
N VAL A 58 2.66 0.69 5.76
CA VAL A 58 3.51 1.84 5.38
C VAL A 58 4.58 1.41 4.38
N GLN A 59 5.17 0.24 4.55
CA GLN A 59 6.13 -0.30 3.59
C GLN A 59 5.48 -0.58 2.24
N GLY A 60 4.32 -1.23 2.21
CA GLY A 60 3.58 -1.48 0.97
C GLY A 60 3.16 -0.19 0.26
N ALA A 61 2.74 0.84 1.01
CA ALA A 61 2.46 2.17 0.46
C ALA A 61 3.72 2.81 -0.14
N GLY A 62 4.88 2.67 0.51
CA GLY A 62 6.17 3.16 0.03
C GLY A 62 6.55 2.57 -1.33
N TRP A 63 6.40 1.27 -1.51
CA TRP A 63 6.67 0.60 -2.80
C TRP A 63 5.87 1.19 -3.95
N LEU A 64 4.68 1.69 -3.66
CA LEU A 64 3.74 2.17 -4.67
C LEU A 64 3.76 3.70 -4.84
N THR A 65 4.52 4.43 -4.00
CA THR A 65 4.53 5.89 -4.02
C THR A 65 5.91 6.52 -4.11
N THR A 66 6.84 6.16 -3.25
CA THR A 66 8.13 6.86 -3.11
C THR A 66 9.35 6.03 -3.48
N GLU A 67 9.25 4.71 -3.39
CA GLU A 67 10.37 3.80 -3.60
C GLU A 67 10.53 3.50 -5.09
N GLU A 68 11.42 4.24 -5.77
CA GLU A 68 11.64 4.12 -7.20
C GLU A 68 12.98 3.45 -7.51
N LEU A 69 12.94 2.45 -8.38
CA LEU A 69 14.14 1.81 -8.93
C LEU A 69 14.49 2.48 -10.26
N VAL A 70 15.64 3.17 -10.27
CA VAL A 70 16.16 3.83 -11.47
C VAL A 70 17.44 3.15 -11.91
N TYR A 71 17.49 2.73 -13.17
CA TYR A 71 18.63 2.07 -13.77
C TYR A 71 19.32 2.98 -14.78
N GLY A 72 20.66 2.97 -14.78
CA GLY A 72 21.47 3.61 -15.81
C GLY A 72 21.38 2.88 -17.16
N GLN A 73 21.92 3.52 -18.19
CA GLN A 73 21.96 2.92 -19.55
C GLN A 73 22.78 1.62 -19.62
N ASP A 74 23.72 1.46 -18.71
CA ASP A 74 24.58 0.27 -18.53
C ASP A 74 23.91 -0.82 -17.68
N GLY A 75 22.67 -0.61 -17.20
CA GLY A 75 21.94 -1.51 -16.33
C GLY A 75 22.31 -1.42 -14.87
N ALA A 76 23.19 -0.50 -14.45
CA ALA A 76 23.53 -0.29 -13.05
C ALA A 76 22.34 0.35 -12.31
N LEU A 77 22.01 -0.15 -11.11
CA LEU A 77 21.00 0.44 -10.25
C LEU A 77 21.52 1.74 -9.66
N LEU A 78 20.90 2.88 -9.98
CA LEU A 78 21.28 4.20 -9.49
C LEU A 78 20.72 4.50 -8.09
N THR A 79 19.55 3.95 -7.78
CA THR A 79 18.87 4.13 -6.49
C THR A 79 19.21 2.98 -5.52
N HIS A 80 20.49 2.78 -5.24
CA HIS A 80 21.00 1.65 -4.46
C HIS A 80 21.44 2.02 -3.02
N ALA A 81 21.19 3.24 -2.59
CA ALA A 81 21.61 3.72 -1.28
C ALA A 81 20.47 4.49 -0.57
N PRO A 82 20.49 4.60 0.78
CA PRO A 82 19.47 5.35 1.52
C PRO A 82 19.30 6.80 1.09
N SER A 83 20.34 7.41 0.50
CA SER A 83 20.30 8.77 -0.03
C SER A 83 19.57 8.89 -1.37
N THR A 84 19.39 7.81 -2.09
CA THR A 84 18.80 7.79 -3.43
C THR A 84 17.54 6.95 -3.52
N TYR A 85 17.37 5.95 -2.66
CA TYR A 85 16.17 5.11 -2.57
C TYR A 85 15.31 5.59 -1.40
N LYS A 86 14.17 6.23 -1.72
CA LYS A 86 13.32 6.90 -0.73
C LYS A 86 12.34 5.92 -0.09
N ILE A 87 12.71 5.34 1.04
CA ILE A 87 11.73 4.66 1.90
C ILE A 87 10.85 5.68 2.63
N PRO A 88 9.62 5.33 3.05
CA PRO A 88 8.77 6.24 3.81
C PRO A 88 9.43 6.71 5.10
N ALA A 89 9.40 8.01 5.34
CA ALA A 89 9.77 8.62 6.60
C ALA A 89 8.57 8.67 7.56
N CYS A 90 8.80 9.02 8.82
CA CYS A 90 7.71 9.18 9.80
C CYS A 90 6.65 10.18 9.38
N SER A 91 7.02 11.21 8.58
CA SER A 91 6.10 12.20 8.01
C SER A 91 5.23 11.68 6.88
N ASP A 92 5.60 10.55 6.27
CA ASP A 92 4.91 10.00 5.10
C ASP A 92 3.79 9.01 5.50
N ARG A 93 3.72 8.64 6.79
CA ARG A 93 2.62 7.82 7.30
C ARG A 93 1.27 8.56 7.19
N PRO A 94 0.13 7.85 7.16
CA PRO A 94 -1.19 8.46 7.20
C PRO A 94 -1.33 9.40 8.41
N TYR A 95 -1.96 10.56 8.20
CA TYR A 95 -2.26 11.49 9.30
C TYR A 95 -3.17 10.83 10.35
N LEU A 96 -4.21 10.12 9.89
CA LEU A 96 -5.04 9.24 10.70
C LEU A 96 -4.84 7.80 10.23
N LEU A 97 -4.43 6.91 11.13
CA LEU A 97 -4.26 5.48 10.86
C LEU A 97 -5.03 4.68 11.88
N ASN A 98 -6.14 4.09 11.45
CA ASN A 98 -7.01 3.28 12.28
C ASN A 98 -6.84 1.80 11.90
N ILE A 99 -6.45 0.97 12.86
CA ILE A 99 -6.28 -0.46 12.65
C ILE A 99 -7.17 -1.23 13.60
N ASN A 100 -8.01 -2.09 13.01
CA ASN A 100 -8.84 -3.04 13.74
C ASN A 100 -8.47 -4.46 13.33
N LEU A 101 -8.40 -5.34 14.31
CA LEU A 101 -8.31 -6.76 14.08
C LEU A 101 -9.72 -7.33 13.90
N TYR A 102 -9.86 -8.21 12.90
CA TYR A 102 -11.11 -8.91 12.71
C TYR A 102 -11.35 -9.90 13.84
N GLU A 103 -12.45 -9.77 14.53
CA GLU A 103 -12.87 -10.66 15.61
C GLU A 103 -13.75 -11.77 15.02
N GLY A 104 -13.19 -12.97 14.91
CA GLY A 104 -13.87 -14.15 14.36
C GLY A 104 -13.41 -15.41 15.06
N ASP A 105 -13.75 -16.58 14.48
CA ASP A 105 -13.48 -17.89 15.04
C ASP A 105 -11.98 -18.30 15.02
N GLY A 106 -11.09 -17.39 14.66
CA GLY A 106 -9.67 -17.64 14.48
C GLY A 106 -9.37 -18.33 13.14
N ASN A 107 -8.15 -18.84 13.00
CA ASN A 107 -7.75 -19.57 11.81
C ASN A 107 -8.52 -20.90 11.69
N ARG A 108 -9.07 -21.19 10.52
CA ARG A 108 -9.73 -22.46 10.23
C ARG A 108 -8.73 -23.61 10.12
N SER A 109 -7.50 -23.33 9.69
CA SER A 109 -6.39 -24.28 9.68
C SER A 109 -5.80 -24.43 11.08
N GLU A 110 -5.23 -25.59 11.36
CA GLU A 110 -4.57 -25.85 12.65
C GLU A 110 -3.24 -25.08 12.72
N THR A 111 -3.25 -23.97 13.41
CA THR A 111 -2.09 -23.13 13.72
C THR A 111 -1.99 -22.92 15.23
N ILE A 112 -0.82 -22.46 15.70
CA ILE A 112 -0.62 -22.15 17.12
C ILE A 112 -1.66 -21.13 17.56
N HIS A 113 -2.47 -21.50 18.54
CA HIS A 113 -3.58 -20.69 19.05
C HIS A 113 -4.56 -20.19 17.99
N ARG A 114 -4.63 -20.85 16.83
CA ARG A 114 -5.47 -20.43 15.69
C ARG A 114 -5.13 -19.03 15.20
N SER A 115 -3.89 -18.58 15.39
CA SER A 115 -3.36 -17.31 14.90
C SER A 115 -3.00 -17.40 13.41
N LYS A 116 -2.81 -16.25 12.79
CA LYS A 116 -2.32 -16.08 11.41
C LYS A 116 -1.07 -15.21 11.38
N ALA A 117 -0.28 -15.34 10.30
CA ALA A 117 0.83 -14.45 10.03
C ALA A 117 0.34 -13.00 9.83
N VAL A 118 1.09 -12.04 10.34
CA VAL A 118 0.71 -10.62 10.37
C VAL A 118 1.79 -9.72 9.76
N GLY A 119 3.05 -10.17 9.65
CA GLY A 119 4.17 -9.32 9.23
C GLY A 119 4.06 -8.86 7.77
N GLU A 120 3.87 -9.78 6.84
CA GLU A 120 3.88 -9.47 5.40
C GLU A 120 2.50 -9.31 4.75
N PRO A 121 1.42 -10.02 5.15
CA PRO A 121 0.13 -9.86 4.52
C PRO A 121 -0.38 -8.40 4.44
N PRO A 122 -0.12 -7.52 5.41
CA PRO A 122 -0.52 -6.13 5.34
C PRO A 122 0.13 -5.30 4.23
N PHE A 123 1.24 -5.75 3.62
CA PHE A 123 1.88 -5.04 2.51
C PHE A 123 0.91 -4.80 1.35
N MET A 124 0.09 -5.78 1.03
CA MET A 124 -0.89 -5.68 -0.06
C MET A 124 -1.96 -4.62 0.20
N LEU A 125 -2.20 -4.25 1.45
CA LEU A 125 -3.14 -3.19 1.81
C LEU A 125 -2.66 -1.80 1.35
N GLY A 126 -1.34 -1.61 1.14
CA GLY A 126 -0.76 -0.41 0.56
C GLY A 126 -1.26 -0.10 -0.87
N ILE A 127 -1.78 -1.10 -1.60
CA ILE A 127 -2.41 -0.89 -2.91
C ILE A 127 -3.56 0.12 -2.84
N SER A 128 -4.26 0.20 -1.70
CA SER A 128 -5.35 1.16 -1.49
C SER A 128 -4.91 2.62 -1.61
N VAL A 129 -3.66 2.95 -1.27
CA VAL A 129 -3.09 4.29 -1.46
C VAL A 129 -2.94 4.62 -2.94
N PHE A 130 -2.38 3.69 -3.71
CA PHE A 130 -2.20 3.86 -5.15
C PHE A 130 -3.54 4.04 -5.87
N LEU A 131 -4.54 3.23 -5.51
CA LEU A 131 -5.89 3.33 -6.06
C LEU A 131 -6.56 4.65 -5.67
N ALA A 132 -6.38 5.12 -4.43
CA ALA A 132 -6.89 6.41 -3.99
C ALA A 132 -6.26 7.58 -4.79
N CYS A 133 -4.96 7.50 -5.09
CA CYS A 133 -4.31 8.48 -5.98
C CYS A 133 -4.93 8.48 -7.38
N GLY A 134 -5.16 7.31 -7.95
CA GLY A 134 -5.84 7.18 -9.25
C GLY A 134 -7.25 7.76 -9.23
N ASP A 135 -8.02 7.51 -8.17
CA ASP A 135 -9.39 8.03 -8.03
C ASP A 135 -9.42 9.55 -7.83
N ALA A 136 -8.47 10.10 -7.07
CA ALA A 136 -8.32 11.55 -6.91
C ALA A 136 -8.03 12.23 -8.27
N LEU A 137 -7.14 11.66 -9.08
CA LEU A 137 -6.82 12.17 -10.41
C LEU A 137 -7.98 12.03 -11.40
N ARG A 138 -8.76 10.95 -11.31
CA ARG A 138 -9.98 10.76 -12.10
C ARG A 138 -10.97 11.91 -11.95
N GLY A 139 -11.02 12.49 -10.76
CA GLY A 139 -11.87 13.65 -10.48
C GLY A 139 -11.52 14.91 -11.27
N LEU A 140 -10.34 14.98 -11.90
CA LEU A 140 -9.90 16.13 -12.71
C LEU A 140 -10.42 16.07 -14.15
N SER A 141 -10.76 14.92 -14.68
CA SER A 141 -11.27 14.74 -16.03
C SER A 141 -12.78 14.97 -16.09
N SER A 142 -13.23 15.67 -17.14
CA SER A 142 -14.66 15.85 -17.43
C SER A 142 -15.37 14.55 -17.78
N THR A 143 -14.65 13.61 -18.37
CA THR A 143 -15.16 12.26 -18.73
C THR A 143 -15.09 11.28 -17.58
N LYS A 144 -14.44 11.65 -16.47
CA LYS A 144 -14.16 10.76 -15.32
C LYS A 144 -13.47 9.46 -15.72
N SER A 145 -12.67 9.50 -16.78
CA SER A 145 -11.83 8.38 -17.19
C SER A 145 -10.75 8.11 -16.14
N TYR A 146 -10.40 6.83 -15.95
CA TYR A 146 -9.32 6.49 -15.03
C TYR A 146 -7.97 6.92 -15.62
N PRO A 147 -7.08 7.55 -14.84
CA PRO A 147 -5.79 8.01 -15.34
C PRO A 147 -4.85 6.85 -15.70
N GLU A 148 -3.99 7.07 -16.67
CA GLU A 148 -2.81 6.24 -16.86
C GLU A 148 -1.79 6.61 -15.77
N LEU A 149 -1.72 5.79 -14.72
CA LEU A 149 -0.82 5.97 -13.60
C LEU A 149 -0.01 4.69 -13.38
N HIS A 150 1.31 4.82 -13.35
CA HIS A 150 2.24 3.70 -13.12
C HIS A 150 2.86 3.79 -11.72
N ALA A 151 3.05 2.63 -11.10
CA ALA A 151 3.76 2.53 -9.84
C ALA A 151 5.30 2.65 -10.06
N PRO A 152 6.00 3.25 -9.11
CA PRO A 152 5.49 4.02 -7.98
C PRO A 152 4.87 5.36 -8.42
N ALA A 153 3.79 5.79 -7.76
CA ALA A 153 3.12 7.06 -8.00
C ALA A 153 3.92 8.22 -7.38
N THR A 154 5.11 8.49 -7.94
CA THR A 154 5.95 9.59 -7.50
C THR A 154 5.29 10.93 -7.80
N ALA A 155 5.75 12.01 -7.14
CA ALA A 155 5.22 13.35 -7.37
C ALA A 155 5.26 13.76 -8.85
N GLU A 156 6.33 13.40 -9.57
CA GLU A 156 6.43 13.63 -11.01
C GLU A 156 5.33 12.91 -11.80
N ARG A 157 5.13 11.60 -11.52
CA ARG A 157 4.11 10.80 -12.21
C ARG A 157 2.70 11.28 -11.90
N LEU A 158 2.44 11.66 -10.65
CA LEU A 158 1.16 12.24 -10.26
C LEU A 158 0.90 13.58 -10.95
N LEU A 159 1.92 14.45 -11.04
CA LEU A 159 1.81 15.74 -11.74
C LEU A 159 1.52 15.56 -13.23
N MET A 160 2.28 14.67 -13.90
CA MET A 160 2.08 14.36 -15.32
C MET A 160 0.70 13.78 -15.59
N ALA A 161 0.25 12.83 -14.75
CA ALA A 161 -1.09 12.28 -14.86
C ALA A 161 -2.20 13.31 -14.61
N ALA A 162 -2.02 14.22 -13.64
CA ALA A 162 -2.95 15.31 -13.38
C ALA A 162 -3.08 16.26 -14.59
N GLN A 163 -1.97 16.63 -15.21
CA GLN A 163 -1.95 17.47 -16.41
C GLN A 163 -2.61 16.78 -17.60
N ALA A 164 -2.40 15.48 -17.77
CA ALA A 164 -3.06 14.70 -18.82
C ALA A 164 -4.58 14.65 -18.62
N GLN A 165 -5.04 14.43 -17.39
CA GLN A 165 -6.47 14.36 -17.05
C GLN A 165 -7.21 15.68 -17.24
N GLN A 166 -6.55 16.83 -17.04
CA GLN A 166 -7.15 18.15 -17.24
C GLN A 166 -7.40 18.48 -18.72
N LYS A 167 -6.78 17.75 -19.65
CA LYS A 167 -6.97 17.93 -21.10
C LYS A 167 -8.11 17.09 -21.68
N LEU A 168 -8.65 16.19 -20.89
CA LEU A 168 -9.78 15.29 -21.20
C LEU A 168 -11.09 15.83 -20.61
#